data_4f69b1828d08bb9aa8499ac9eb5eecd8
#
_entry.id   4f69b1828d08bb9aa8499ac9eb5eecd8
#
_cell.length_a   1.000
_cell.length_b   1.000
_cell.length_c   1.000
_cell.angle_alpha   90.00
_cell.angle_beta   90.00
_cell.angle_gamma   90.00
#
_symmetry.space_group_name_H-M   'P 1'
#
loop_
_entity.id
_entity.type
_entity.pdbx_description
1 polymer ?
#
loop_
_entity_poly.entity_id
_entity_poly.type
_entity_poly.pdbx_seq_one_letter_code
_entity_poly.pdbx_strand_id
1 'polypeptide(L)'
;MKDEVFIRGKVPMTKAEVRAASIDLLGLNNTCRKVLDVGAGTGSVGLQIACAYPEIEVTAIERNPEAVELINQNKTKFGLQNIAVIEAYAPVEMPATNQFDAIFIGGSGGNLTDIIDWSLEHLNTDGHLVLNFILLENALTATKYLEECAVSELTMKQIQVANWHKLGAGHYFAPQNPTMIIGCKKNKE
;
A
#
# COMPACT_ATOMS: atom_id res chain seq x y z
N MET A 1 1.86 -11.13 7.90
CA MET A 1 3.10 -11.04 8.73
C MET A 1 2.82 -10.18 9.95
N LYS A 2 3.44 -10.47 11.12
CA LYS A 2 3.35 -9.63 12.33
C LYS A 2 4.28 -8.41 12.19
N ASP A 3 3.95 -7.32 12.87
CA ASP A 3 4.74 -6.07 12.82
C ASP A 3 6.16 -6.23 13.40
N GLU A 4 6.33 -7.12 14.39
CA GLU A 4 7.60 -7.33 15.11
C GLU A 4 8.68 -8.02 14.26
N VAL A 5 8.31 -8.63 13.12
CA VAL A 5 9.29 -9.27 12.24
C VAL A 5 10.05 -8.27 11.37
N PHE A 6 9.52 -7.05 11.20
CA PHE A 6 10.17 -6.01 10.41
C PHE A 6 11.25 -5.28 11.21
N ILE A 7 12.37 -4.96 10.56
CA ILE A 7 13.31 -3.95 11.05
C ILE A 7 12.59 -2.61 10.97
N ARG A 8 12.60 -1.86 12.05
CA ARG A 8 11.86 -0.61 12.19
C ARG A 8 12.77 0.54 12.53
N GLY A 9 12.42 1.73 12.06
CA GLY A 9 12.98 3.02 12.41
C GLY A 9 11.90 3.98 12.89
N LYS A 10 12.07 5.26 12.60
CA LYS A 10 11.09 6.33 12.90
C LYS A 10 10.02 6.47 11.80
N VAL A 11 10.17 5.74 10.70
CA VAL A 11 9.24 5.80 9.56
C VAL A 11 7.92 5.11 9.93
N PRO A 12 6.77 5.71 9.63
CA PRO A 12 5.46 5.09 9.84
C PRO A 12 5.33 3.76 9.09
N MET A 13 4.60 2.82 9.69
CA MET A 13 4.36 1.50 9.10
C MET A 13 2.88 1.17 9.13
N THR A 14 2.34 0.70 8.01
CA THR A 14 1.00 0.13 7.94
C THR A 14 0.91 -1.09 8.85
N LYS A 15 -0.01 -1.07 9.81
CA LYS A 15 -0.18 -2.10 10.83
C LYS A 15 -0.70 -3.41 10.24
N ALA A 16 -0.41 -4.52 10.91
CA ALA A 16 -0.67 -5.87 10.41
C ALA A 16 -2.11 -6.08 9.95
N GLU A 17 -3.10 -5.62 10.71
CA GLU A 17 -4.52 -5.79 10.41
C GLU A 17 -4.96 -4.94 9.21
N VAL A 18 -4.51 -3.67 9.15
CA VAL A 18 -4.75 -2.76 8.03
C VAL A 18 -4.07 -3.31 6.77
N ARG A 19 -2.82 -3.76 6.89
CA ARG A 19 -2.04 -4.34 5.80
C ARG A 19 -2.71 -5.60 5.24
N ALA A 20 -3.22 -6.48 6.10
CA ALA A 20 -3.94 -7.67 5.67
C ALA A 20 -5.21 -7.32 4.88
N ALA A 21 -6.00 -6.36 5.37
CA ALA A 21 -7.20 -5.90 4.67
C ALA A 21 -6.87 -5.19 3.35
N SER A 22 -5.77 -4.42 3.29
CA SER A 22 -5.33 -3.77 2.04
C SER A 22 -4.88 -4.79 1.00
N ILE A 23 -4.11 -5.81 1.41
CA ILE A 23 -3.64 -6.88 0.50
C ILE A 23 -4.82 -7.72 -0.01
N ASP A 24 -5.83 -7.98 0.82
CA ASP A 24 -7.07 -8.67 0.40
C ASP A 24 -7.79 -7.89 -0.71
N LEU A 25 -7.92 -6.56 -0.55
CA LEU A 25 -8.55 -5.69 -1.55
C LEU A 25 -7.75 -5.55 -2.86
N LEU A 26 -6.44 -5.81 -2.86
CA LEU A 26 -5.62 -5.86 -4.08
C LEU A 26 -5.99 -7.05 -4.99
N GLY A 27 -6.80 -8.00 -4.52
CA GLY A 27 -7.33 -9.09 -5.32
C GLY A 27 -6.26 -10.00 -5.92
N LEU A 28 -5.11 -10.14 -5.25
CA LEU A 28 -3.97 -10.91 -5.75
C LEU A 28 -4.34 -12.38 -5.95
N ASN A 29 -4.06 -12.88 -7.13
CA ASN A 29 -4.36 -14.26 -7.53
C ASN A 29 -3.25 -14.84 -8.42
N ASN A 30 -3.43 -16.07 -8.90
CA ASN A 30 -2.42 -16.79 -9.68
C ASN A 30 -2.12 -16.17 -11.06
N THR A 31 -2.88 -15.20 -11.53
CA THR A 31 -2.62 -14.49 -12.79
C THR A 31 -1.89 -13.18 -12.59
N CYS A 32 -1.89 -12.63 -11.37
CA CYS A 32 -1.17 -11.42 -11.01
C CYS A 32 0.34 -11.65 -11.09
N ARG A 33 1.05 -10.73 -11.74
CA ARG A 33 2.51 -10.77 -11.94
C ARG A 33 3.23 -9.53 -11.44
N LYS A 34 2.61 -8.37 -11.48
CA LYS A 34 3.26 -7.11 -11.14
C LYS A 34 2.40 -6.28 -10.20
N VAL A 35 3.01 -5.87 -9.09
CA VAL A 35 2.38 -5.00 -8.08
C VAL A 35 3.26 -3.78 -7.84
N LEU A 36 2.62 -2.62 -7.72
CA LEU A 36 3.26 -1.36 -7.38
C LEU A 36 2.85 -0.92 -5.97
N ASP A 37 3.83 -0.52 -5.16
CA ASP A 37 3.65 0.04 -3.80
C ASP A 37 4.15 1.49 -3.82
N VAL A 38 3.23 2.46 -3.87
CA VAL A 38 3.51 3.91 -3.97
C VAL A 38 3.51 4.56 -2.60
N GLY A 39 4.59 5.28 -2.28
CA GLY A 39 4.80 5.84 -0.95
C GLY A 39 4.97 4.72 0.08
N ALA A 40 5.86 3.77 -0.24
CA ALA A 40 5.98 2.49 0.45
C ALA A 40 6.34 2.62 1.95
N GLY A 41 6.91 3.75 2.38
CA GLY A 41 7.35 3.95 3.76
C GLY A 41 8.35 2.87 4.20
N THR A 42 8.00 2.10 5.21
CA THR A 42 8.82 0.94 5.63
C THR A 42 8.77 -0.24 4.65
N GLY A 43 8.01 -0.13 3.57
CA GLY A 43 7.80 -1.20 2.58
C GLY A 43 6.98 -2.38 3.09
N SER A 44 6.28 -2.23 4.21
CA SER A 44 5.64 -3.37 4.88
C SER A 44 4.58 -4.07 4.02
N VAL A 45 3.88 -3.33 3.14
CA VAL A 45 2.89 -3.89 2.20
C VAL A 45 3.61 -4.64 1.09
N GLY A 46 4.48 -3.98 0.35
CA GLY A 46 5.24 -4.59 -0.75
C GLY A 46 6.09 -5.78 -0.31
N LEU A 47 6.79 -5.68 0.83
CA LEU A 47 7.56 -6.79 1.39
C LEU A 47 6.69 -7.98 1.79
N GLN A 48 5.51 -7.75 2.38
CA GLN A 48 4.59 -8.84 2.72
C GLN A 48 4.04 -9.52 1.46
N ILE A 49 3.72 -8.75 0.40
CA ILE A 49 3.31 -9.31 -0.90
C ILE A 49 4.43 -10.16 -1.48
N ALA A 50 5.66 -9.61 -1.55
CA ALA A 50 6.81 -10.33 -2.09
C ALA A 50 7.13 -11.64 -1.34
N CYS A 51 6.92 -11.67 0.00
CA CYS A 51 7.07 -12.89 0.80
C CYS A 51 5.97 -13.92 0.54
N ALA A 52 4.71 -13.46 0.37
CA ALA A 52 3.56 -14.36 0.27
C ALA A 52 3.36 -14.89 -1.16
N TYR A 53 3.83 -14.15 -2.16
CA TYR A 53 3.66 -14.43 -3.59
C TYR A 53 5.00 -14.33 -4.33
N PRO A 54 5.84 -15.37 -4.29
CA PRO A 54 7.19 -15.34 -4.89
C PRO A 54 7.20 -15.12 -6.42
N GLU A 55 6.09 -15.39 -7.10
CA GLU A 55 5.89 -15.18 -8.54
C GLU A 55 5.48 -13.76 -8.92
N ILE A 56 5.15 -12.92 -7.93
CA ILE A 56 4.79 -11.51 -8.16
C ILE A 56 6.03 -10.64 -8.05
N GLU A 57 6.30 -9.86 -9.08
CA GLU A 57 7.29 -8.79 -9.06
C GLU A 57 6.71 -7.55 -8.40
N VAL A 58 7.29 -7.10 -7.30
CA VAL A 58 6.88 -5.90 -6.59
C VAL A 58 7.82 -4.75 -6.94
N THR A 59 7.28 -3.59 -7.28
CA THR A 59 8.01 -2.33 -7.37
C THR A 59 7.57 -1.43 -6.23
N ALA A 60 8.50 -0.97 -5.39
CA ALA A 60 8.23 -0.05 -4.30
C ALA A 60 8.83 1.31 -4.63
N ILE A 61 8.03 2.39 -4.59
CA ILE A 61 8.47 3.77 -4.77
C ILE A 61 8.42 4.47 -3.42
N GLU A 62 9.53 5.03 -3.00
CA GLU A 62 9.64 5.78 -1.75
C GLU A 62 10.66 6.92 -1.92
N ARG A 63 10.32 8.10 -1.40
CA ARG A 63 11.15 9.30 -1.52
C ARG A 63 12.13 9.54 -0.37
N ASN A 64 11.82 8.95 0.80
CA ASN A 64 12.63 9.15 2.00
C ASN A 64 13.79 8.15 2.03
N PRO A 65 15.06 8.59 1.96
CA PRO A 65 16.22 7.69 1.97
C PRO A 65 16.28 6.76 3.20
N GLU A 66 15.85 7.25 4.39
CA GLU A 66 15.79 6.41 5.60
C GLU A 66 14.80 5.26 5.44
N ALA A 67 13.66 5.53 4.78
CA ALA A 67 12.65 4.51 4.50
C ALA A 67 13.14 3.52 3.44
N VAL A 68 13.80 4.00 2.38
CA VAL A 68 14.42 3.16 1.34
C VAL A 68 15.45 2.20 1.96
N GLU A 69 16.29 2.70 2.87
CA GLU A 69 17.25 1.86 3.57
C GLU A 69 16.57 0.78 4.42
N LEU A 70 15.47 1.12 5.13
CA LEU A 70 14.68 0.14 5.90
C LEU A 70 14.07 -0.93 4.99
N ILE A 71 13.57 -0.56 3.81
CA ILE A 71 13.04 -1.53 2.83
C ILE A 71 14.15 -2.50 2.43
N ASN A 72 15.34 -2.00 2.08
CA ASN A 72 16.48 -2.80 1.65
C ASN A 72 16.99 -3.75 2.75
N GLN A 73 17.04 -3.28 4.00
CA GLN A 73 17.39 -4.11 5.16
C GLN A 73 16.37 -5.25 5.35
N ASN A 74 15.07 -4.96 5.28
CA ASN A 74 14.02 -5.97 5.40
C ASN A 74 14.01 -6.92 4.19
N LYS A 75 14.23 -6.42 2.97
CA LYS A 75 14.41 -7.24 1.77
C LYS A 75 15.53 -8.25 1.96
N THR A 76 16.68 -7.83 2.46
CA THR A 76 17.83 -8.68 2.76
C THR A 76 17.50 -9.68 3.86
N LYS A 77 16.89 -9.21 4.97
CA LYS A 77 16.49 -10.06 6.10
C LYS A 77 15.55 -11.18 5.70
N PHE A 78 14.61 -10.91 4.78
CA PHE A 78 13.64 -11.89 4.30
C PHE A 78 14.13 -12.70 3.09
N GLY A 79 15.33 -12.41 2.55
CA GLY A 79 15.91 -13.11 1.40
C GLY A 79 15.17 -12.88 0.08
N LEU A 80 14.47 -11.73 -0.06
CA LEU A 80 13.61 -11.46 -1.21
C LEU A 80 14.41 -11.02 -2.44
N GLN A 81 14.07 -11.56 -3.61
CA GLN A 81 14.62 -11.18 -4.90
C GLN A 81 13.58 -10.53 -5.82
N ASN A 82 12.31 -10.69 -5.51
CA ASN A 82 11.15 -10.25 -6.31
C ASN A 82 10.59 -8.88 -5.88
N ILE A 83 11.39 -8.05 -5.23
CA ILE A 83 11.05 -6.64 -4.92
C ILE A 83 12.17 -5.71 -5.36
N ALA A 84 11.83 -4.72 -6.17
CA ALA A 84 12.69 -3.59 -6.57
C ALA A 84 12.27 -2.33 -5.81
N VAL A 85 13.25 -1.50 -5.43
CA VAL A 85 13.01 -0.24 -4.72
C VAL A 85 13.50 0.91 -5.58
N ILE A 86 12.64 1.92 -5.78
CA ILE A 86 12.93 3.15 -6.51
C ILE A 86 12.86 4.31 -5.52
N GLU A 87 14.01 4.97 -5.30
CA GLU A 87 14.06 6.20 -4.50
C GLU A 87 13.65 7.38 -5.37
N ALA A 88 12.37 7.76 -5.28
CA ALA A 88 11.80 8.85 -6.08
C ALA A 88 10.51 9.42 -5.48
N TYR A 89 10.13 10.60 -5.97
CA TYR A 89 8.79 11.18 -5.77
C TYR A 89 7.83 10.62 -6.81
N ALA A 90 6.66 10.11 -6.38
CA ALA A 90 5.59 9.78 -7.29
C ALA A 90 4.76 11.05 -7.64
N PRO A 91 4.31 11.18 -8.89
CA PRO A 91 4.53 10.32 -10.04
C PRO A 91 5.99 10.27 -10.50
N VAL A 92 6.43 9.13 -11.03
CA VAL A 92 7.76 8.97 -11.63
C VAL A 92 7.62 8.68 -13.12
N GLU A 93 8.61 9.09 -13.90
CA GLU A 93 8.66 8.73 -15.31
C GLU A 93 8.90 7.23 -15.47
N MET A 94 7.93 6.54 -16.07
CA MET A 94 7.98 5.11 -16.38
C MET A 94 7.56 4.88 -17.82
N PRO A 95 8.12 3.87 -18.52
CA PRO A 95 7.61 3.48 -19.83
C PRO A 95 6.12 3.12 -19.78
N ALA A 96 5.33 3.55 -20.75
CA ALA A 96 3.90 3.22 -20.84
C ALA A 96 3.62 1.70 -20.89
N THR A 97 4.62 0.90 -21.28
CA THR A 97 4.57 -0.57 -21.26
C THR A 97 4.73 -1.15 -19.87
N ASN A 98 5.08 -0.33 -18.87
CA ASN A 98 5.22 -0.80 -17.50
C ASN A 98 3.86 -0.78 -16.80
N GLN A 99 3.09 -1.85 -16.98
CA GLN A 99 1.74 -2.03 -16.47
C GLN A 99 1.74 -2.95 -15.25
N PHE A 100 0.83 -2.67 -14.29
CA PHE A 100 0.68 -3.42 -13.05
C PHE A 100 -0.72 -4.03 -12.93
N ASP A 101 -0.80 -5.19 -12.32
CA ASP A 101 -2.08 -5.89 -12.07
C ASP A 101 -2.77 -5.35 -10.82
N ALA A 102 -1.98 -4.82 -9.88
CA ALA A 102 -2.50 -4.15 -8.70
C ALA A 102 -1.55 -3.03 -8.25
N ILE A 103 -2.13 -1.94 -7.73
CA ILE A 103 -1.39 -0.79 -7.21
C ILE A 103 -1.89 -0.45 -5.81
N PHE A 104 -0.95 -0.29 -4.87
CA PHE A 104 -1.21 0.20 -3.53
C PHE A 104 -0.63 1.61 -3.36
N ILE A 105 -1.40 2.53 -2.79
CA ILE A 105 -0.95 3.89 -2.44
C ILE A 105 -0.98 4.02 -0.92
N GLY A 106 0.20 4.02 -0.29
CA GLY A 106 0.38 4.17 1.15
C GLY A 106 0.64 5.61 1.61
N GLY A 107 1.05 6.48 0.70
CA GLY A 107 1.32 7.89 0.96
C GLY A 107 1.36 8.71 -0.33
N SER A 108 0.78 9.92 -0.30
CA SER A 108 0.65 10.80 -1.48
C SER A 108 1.51 12.06 -1.41
N GLY A 109 2.06 12.37 -0.24
CA GLY A 109 2.96 13.54 -0.12
C GLY A 109 2.37 14.90 -0.49
N GLY A 110 1.04 15.01 -0.58
CA GLY A 110 0.33 16.24 -0.97
C GLY A 110 -0.08 16.30 -2.46
N ASN A 111 0.26 15.29 -3.26
CA ASN A 111 -0.02 15.24 -4.72
C ASN A 111 -0.96 14.07 -5.06
N LEU A 112 -2.08 13.97 -4.34
CA LEU A 112 -2.94 12.78 -4.32
C LEU A 112 -3.59 12.50 -5.68
N THR A 113 -4.19 13.50 -6.32
CA THR A 113 -4.94 13.34 -7.57
C THR A 113 -4.02 12.94 -8.72
N ASP A 114 -2.86 13.58 -8.83
CA ASP A 114 -1.89 13.25 -9.88
C ASP A 114 -1.31 11.83 -9.71
N ILE A 115 -1.15 11.39 -8.44
CA ILE A 115 -0.73 10.01 -8.16
C ILE A 115 -1.83 9.02 -8.54
N ILE A 116 -3.10 9.35 -8.30
CA ILE A 116 -4.24 8.50 -8.70
C ILE A 116 -4.29 8.38 -10.23
N ASP A 117 -4.22 9.49 -10.96
CA ASP A 117 -4.23 9.50 -12.43
C ASP A 117 -3.08 8.66 -13.00
N TRP A 118 -1.87 8.97 -12.55
CA TRP A 118 -0.69 8.22 -12.95
C TRP A 118 -0.79 6.72 -12.62
N SER A 119 -1.36 6.38 -11.46
CA SER A 119 -1.59 4.98 -11.08
C SER A 119 -2.61 4.31 -12.00
N LEU A 120 -3.71 4.99 -12.33
CA LEU A 120 -4.71 4.47 -13.27
C LEU A 120 -4.16 4.31 -14.68
N GLU A 121 -3.26 5.18 -15.14
CA GLU A 121 -2.56 5.03 -16.43
C GLU A 121 -1.71 3.77 -16.47
N HIS A 122 -1.03 3.44 -15.37
CA HIS A 122 -0.13 2.28 -15.25
C HIS A 122 -0.82 1.00 -14.74
N LEU A 123 -2.11 1.06 -14.44
CA LEU A 123 -2.89 -0.09 -13.99
C LEU A 123 -3.50 -0.81 -15.19
N ASN A 124 -3.36 -2.13 -15.24
CA ASN A 124 -4.04 -2.97 -16.22
C ASN A 124 -5.56 -2.82 -16.12
N THR A 125 -6.27 -3.01 -17.22
CA THR A 125 -7.73 -3.19 -17.23
C THR A 125 -8.11 -4.33 -16.27
N ASP A 126 -9.19 -4.13 -15.48
CA ASP A 126 -9.61 -5.00 -14.39
C ASP A 126 -8.60 -5.08 -13.22
N GLY A 127 -7.50 -4.32 -13.26
CA GLY A 127 -6.54 -4.21 -12.17
C GLY A 127 -7.11 -3.49 -10.95
N HIS A 128 -6.55 -3.77 -9.78
CA HIS A 128 -7.02 -3.23 -8.50
C HIS A 128 -6.16 -2.06 -8.03
N LEU A 129 -6.82 -0.97 -7.64
CA LEU A 129 -6.21 0.16 -6.95
C LEU A 129 -6.68 0.20 -5.50
N VAL A 130 -5.74 0.24 -4.55
CA VAL A 130 -6.04 0.34 -3.11
C VAL A 130 -5.26 1.49 -2.49
N LEU A 131 -5.95 2.31 -1.69
CA LEU A 131 -5.36 3.47 -1.02
C LEU A 131 -5.65 3.42 0.48
N ASN A 132 -4.68 3.83 1.29
CA ASN A 132 -4.82 3.91 2.74
C ASN A 132 -4.63 5.34 3.25
N PHE A 133 -5.53 5.78 4.15
CA PHE A 133 -5.46 7.10 4.78
C PHE A 133 -5.80 7.03 6.26
N ILE A 134 -5.08 7.80 7.08
CA ILE A 134 -5.44 8.11 8.46
C ILE A 134 -6.16 9.47 8.57
N LEU A 135 -5.99 10.35 7.58
CA LEU A 135 -6.68 11.64 7.49
C LEU A 135 -7.96 11.47 6.68
N LEU A 136 -9.08 11.86 7.29
CA LEU A 136 -10.40 11.75 6.67
C LEU A 136 -10.50 12.61 5.40
N GLU A 137 -9.90 13.81 5.43
CA GLU A 137 -9.88 14.75 4.31
C GLU A 137 -9.27 14.11 3.05
N ASN A 138 -8.15 13.37 3.21
CA ASN A 138 -7.50 12.70 2.09
C ASN A 138 -8.37 11.54 1.56
N ALA A 139 -9.00 10.78 2.45
CA ALA A 139 -9.90 9.70 2.06
C ALA A 139 -11.12 10.24 1.28
N LEU A 140 -11.74 11.33 1.75
CA LEU A 140 -12.87 11.96 1.07
C LEU A 140 -12.46 12.56 -0.28
N THR A 141 -11.28 13.19 -0.36
CA THR A 141 -10.75 13.72 -1.62
C THR A 141 -10.53 12.59 -2.62
N ALA A 142 -9.86 11.50 -2.21
CA ALA A 142 -9.63 10.34 -3.07
C ALA A 142 -10.94 9.71 -3.56
N THR A 143 -11.91 9.52 -2.66
CA THR A 143 -13.19 8.90 -3.02
C THR A 143 -13.95 9.73 -4.04
N LYS A 144 -14.09 11.05 -3.79
CA LYS A 144 -14.77 11.96 -4.74
C LYS A 144 -14.08 11.99 -6.10
N TYR A 145 -12.75 11.99 -6.09
CA TYR A 145 -11.98 11.98 -7.33
C TYR A 145 -12.18 10.68 -8.12
N LEU A 146 -12.12 9.54 -7.43
CA LEU A 146 -12.33 8.23 -8.04
C LEU A 146 -13.76 8.00 -8.56
N GLU A 147 -14.78 8.66 -7.97
CA GLU A 147 -16.17 8.66 -8.48
C GLU A 147 -16.29 9.28 -9.88
N GLU A 148 -15.35 10.18 -10.25
CA GLU A 148 -15.28 10.83 -11.56
C GLU A 148 -14.37 10.08 -12.55
N CYS A 149 -13.59 9.09 -12.07
CA CYS A 149 -12.68 8.31 -12.91
C CYS A 149 -13.37 7.08 -13.51
N ALA A 150 -12.72 6.47 -14.53
CA ALA A 150 -13.18 5.23 -15.16
C ALA A 150 -12.86 4.00 -14.29
N VAL A 151 -13.52 3.90 -13.12
CA VAL A 151 -13.37 2.80 -12.17
C VAL A 151 -14.72 2.17 -11.79
N SER A 152 -14.67 0.95 -11.29
CA SER A 152 -15.81 0.18 -10.78
C SER A 152 -15.49 -0.40 -9.41
N GLU A 153 -16.51 -0.97 -8.77
CA GLU A 153 -16.40 -1.61 -7.45
C GLU A 153 -15.77 -0.69 -6.38
N LEU A 154 -15.97 0.64 -6.53
CA LEU A 154 -15.44 1.61 -5.56
C LEU A 154 -16.03 1.35 -4.18
N THR A 155 -15.15 1.14 -3.21
CA THR A 155 -15.53 0.87 -1.81
C THR A 155 -14.61 1.62 -0.86
N MET A 156 -15.13 2.03 0.29
CA MET A 156 -14.34 2.57 1.39
C MET A 156 -14.70 1.82 2.67
N LYS A 157 -13.68 1.36 3.39
CA LYS A 157 -13.80 0.68 4.69
C LYS A 157 -12.98 1.43 5.72
N GLN A 158 -13.49 1.52 6.95
CA GLN A 158 -12.71 1.98 8.09
C GLN A 158 -12.29 0.77 8.93
N ILE A 159 -11.00 0.63 9.15
CA ILE A 159 -10.44 -0.39 10.04
C ILE A 159 -9.99 0.28 11.34
N GLN A 160 -10.56 -0.16 12.45
CA GLN A 160 -10.17 0.26 13.79
C GLN A 160 -9.71 -0.93 14.59
N VAL A 161 -8.51 -0.83 15.15
CA VAL A 161 -7.86 -1.88 15.95
C VAL A 161 -7.60 -1.36 17.34
N ALA A 162 -7.82 -2.19 18.33
CA ALA A 162 -7.40 -1.92 19.70
C ALA A 162 -6.67 -3.15 20.25
N ASN A 163 -5.49 -2.93 20.81
CA ASN A 163 -4.65 -3.99 21.33
C ASN A 163 -4.81 -4.16 22.82
N TRP A 164 -4.85 -5.40 23.28
CA TRP A 164 -4.88 -5.78 24.67
C TRP A 164 -3.55 -5.47 25.35
N HIS A 165 -3.59 -4.69 26.44
CA HIS A 165 -2.43 -4.32 27.23
C HIS A 165 -2.69 -4.50 28.72
N LYS A 166 -1.63 -4.86 29.48
CA LYS A 166 -1.67 -4.91 30.94
C LYS A 166 -1.50 -3.50 31.51
N LEU A 167 -2.30 -3.17 32.53
CA LEU A 167 -2.21 -1.92 33.27
C LEU A 167 -2.40 -2.22 34.76
N GLY A 168 -1.35 -2.17 35.55
CA GLY A 168 -1.38 -2.53 36.96
C GLY A 168 -1.83 -3.98 37.18
N ALA A 169 -2.91 -4.19 37.96
CA ALA A 169 -3.54 -5.47 38.18
C ALA A 169 -4.60 -5.87 37.16
N GLY A 170 -4.93 -4.97 36.24
CA GLY A 170 -5.97 -5.15 35.19
C GLY A 170 -5.42 -5.09 33.79
N HIS A 171 -6.35 -4.96 32.83
CA HIS A 171 -6.05 -4.87 31.42
C HIS A 171 -6.96 -3.83 30.75
N TYR A 172 -6.52 -3.31 29.59
CA TYR A 172 -7.29 -2.39 28.78
C TYR A 172 -7.01 -2.62 27.28
N PHE A 173 -7.85 -2.07 26.43
CA PHE A 173 -7.62 -2.02 24.99
C PHE A 173 -7.06 -0.65 24.60
N ALA A 174 -5.81 -0.62 24.10
CA ALA A 174 -5.19 0.58 23.54
C ALA A 174 -5.59 0.73 22.08
N PRO A 175 -6.34 1.78 21.69
CA PRO A 175 -6.74 1.99 20.30
C PRO A 175 -5.56 2.45 19.44
N GLN A 176 -5.56 2.01 18.20
CA GLN A 176 -4.75 2.58 17.12
C GLN A 176 -5.56 3.65 16.38
N ASN A 177 -4.88 4.50 15.59
CA ASN A 177 -5.57 5.43 14.71
C ASN A 177 -6.41 4.63 13.71
N PRO A 178 -7.70 4.96 13.53
CA PRO A 178 -8.50 4.39 12.46
C PRO A 178 -7.85 4.65 11.10
N THR A 179 -7.91 3.67 10.22
CA THR A 179 -7.41 3.80 8.84
C THR A 179 -8.57 3.58 7.88
N MET A 180 -8.77 4.51 6.97
CA MET A 180 -9.67 4.36 5.84
C MET A 180 -8.92 3.65 4.71
N ILE A 181 -9.51 2.58 4.20
CA ILE A 181 -9.01 1.82 3.05
C ILE A 181 -10.02 2.01 1.92
N ILE A 182 -9.56 2.51 0.80
CA ILE A 182 -10.35 2.66 -0.43
C ILE A 182 -9.87 1.61 -1.42
N GLY A 183 -10.78 0.93 -2.08
CA GLY A 183 -10.49 -0.04 -3.14
C GLY A 183 -11.38 0.19 -4.34
N CYS A 184 -10.83 0.02 -5.55
CA CYS A 184 -11.58 0.03 -6.80
C CYS A 184 -10.87 -0.81 -7.86
N LYS A 185 -11.56 -1.03 -8.99
CA LYS A 185 -11.00 -1.65 -10.20
C LYS A 185 -10.99 -0.67 -11.36
N LYS A 186 -9.96 -0.71 -12.20
CA LYS A 186 -9.95 0.03 -13.46
C LYS A 186 -10.94 -0.62 -14.44
N ASN A 187 -11.82 0.19 -15.01
CA ASN A 187 -12.78 -0.26 -16.01
C ASN A 187 -12.09 -0.70 -17.32
N LYS A 188 -12.80 -1.54 -18.08
CA LYS A 188 -12.50 -1.74 -19.51
C LYS A 188 -12.85 -0.45 -20.27
N GLU A 189 -11.94 -0.01 -21.11
CA GLU A 189 -12.24 1.01 -22.11
C GLU A 189 -13.25 0.51 -23.13
#